data_0ba736d1942fca28f743a713d3cd80e3
#
_entry.id   0ba736d1942fca28f743a713d3cd80e3
#
_cell.length_a   1.000
_cell.length_b   1.000
_cell.length_c   1.000
_cell.angle_alpha   90.00
_cell.angle_beta   90.00
_cell.angle_gamma   90.00
#
_symmetry.space_group_name_H-M   'P 1'
#
loop_
_entity.id
_entity.type
_entity.pdbx_description
1 polymer ?
#
loop_
_entity_poly.entity_id
_entity_poly.type
_entity_poly.pdbx_seq_one_letter_code
_entity_poly.pdbx_strand_id
1 'polypeptide(L)'
;MDGYIRIPILEAAALCGLQMKPSTLDDIEVQARCPFCDDKSHHLYLNTEEDLCYCHRCGTGGNSVTLYARITGVDNKTAYRQLVDKVEGAVRTTPPPVKKAKLASLALRHDVYYDLLDLLTLSDFHKNQLLKRGLSPERIQENRYRSMPASYSARKRIAAKLSASYPLKGVPGFYLRDGAWTFAGNGGYLIPIYNKDGYIQGMQIRSDRAEGGMKYRWFSSNPAKGFTLGTKAQTWVHVTGDSQSKVACVTEGGLKGDVASYFMGDALFVCVPGVNSLRFLPETLNSLPLKKVVGAYDMDKLENPQVRDAFFQVEKIARQNGLRFEPLEWDARFKGIDDFLYARYLYSTGQAQKIPSITS
;
A
#
# COMPACT_ATOMS: atom_id res chain seq x y z
N MET A 1 15.72 18.83 20.30
CA MET A 1 15.14 17.81 19.36
C MET A 1 15.12 16.50 20.14
N ASP A 2 14.00 16.25 20.82
CA ASP A 2 13.85 15.08 21.68
C ASP A 2 13.65 13.86 20.80
N GLY A 3 14.65 12.94 20.83
CA GLY A 3 14.60 11.70 20.07
C GLY A 3 13.41 10.85 20.55
N TYR A 4 12.62 10.32 19.61
CA TYR A 4 11.54 9.37 19.91
C TYR A 4 12.16 8.10 20.51
N ILE A 5 11.76 7.78 21.75
CA ILE A 5 12.20 6.55 22.44
C ILE A 5 11.29 5.42 21.99
N ARG A 6 11.88 4.36 21.44
CA ARG A 6 11.17 3.12 21.11
C ARG A 6 10.80 2.41 22.42
N ILE A 7 9.54 2.05 22.56
CA ILE A 7 9.03 1.28 23.70
C ILE A 7 8.69 -0.11 23.21
N PRO A 8 9.42 -1.16 23.64
CA PRO A 8 9.14 -2.52 23.24
C PRO A 8 7.72 -2.95 23.62
N ILE A 9 7.03 -3.67 22.74
CA ILE A 9 5.65 -4.08 22.95
C ILE A 9 5.50 -5.00 24.18
N LEU A 10 6.50 -5.85 24.46
CA LEU A 10 6.46 -6.76 25.61
C LEU A 10 6.60 -6.01 26.93
N GLU A 11 7.38 -4.93 26.96
CA GLU A 11 7.50 -4.09 28.17
C GLU A 11 6.19 -3.35 28.45
N ALA A 12 5.57 -2.79 27.42
CA ALA A 12 4.24 -2.18 27.55
C ALA A 12 3.19 -3.20 28.02
N ALA A 13 3.22 -4.41 27.45
CA ALA A 13 2.33 -5.50 27.83
C ALA A 13 2.54 -5.95 29.27
N ALA A 14 3.79 -6.08 29.73
CA ALA A 14 4.14 -6.44 31.10
C ALA A 14 3.70 -5.35 32.10
N LEU A 15 3.93 -4.07 31.78
CA LEU A 15 3.46 -2.93 32.59
C LEU A 15 1.94 -2.85 32.68
N CYS A 16 1.23 -3.38 31.70
CA CYS A 16 -0.23 -3.51 31.71
C CYS A 16 -0.73 -4.80 32.40
N GLY A 17 0.15 -5.67 32.87
CA GLY A 17 -0.21 -6.93 33.51
C GLY A 17 -0.84 -7.95 32.57
N LEU A 18 -0.52 -7.90 31.27
CA LEU A 18 -1.07 -8.85 30.30
C LEU A 18 -0.55 -10.26 30.55
N GLN A 19 -1.46 -11.24 30.51
CA GLN A 19 -1.12 -12.65 30.62
C GLN A 19 -0.59 -13.15 29.25
N MET A 20 0.73 -13.20 29.15
CA MET A 20 1.42 -13.76 27.97
C MET A 20 1.54 -15.28 28.10
N LYS A 21 1.47 -15.97 26.95
CA LYS A 21 1.60 -17.43 26.87
C LYS A 21 3.08 -17.83 26.97
N PRO A 22 3.51 -18.57 28.02
CA PRO A 22 4.94 -18.83 28.25
C PRO A 22 5.66 -19.52 27.10
N SER A 23 4.97 -20.40 26.35
CA SER A 23 5.56 -21.15 25.23
C SER A 23 5.86 -20.30 23.98
N THR A 24 5.51 -19.02 23.98
CA THR A 24 5.69 -18.12 22.83
C THR A 24 6.57 -16.92 23.15
N LEU A 25 7.14 -16.86 24.37
CA LEU A 25 7.92 -15.67 24.81
C LEU A 25 9.19 -15.42 23.99
N ASP A 26 9.76 -16.47 23.39
CA ASP A 26 10.95 -16.37 22.54
C ASP A 26 10.61 -16.21 21.06
N ASP A 27 9.30 -16.19 20.72
CA ASP A 27 8.85 -16.02 19.34
C ASP A 27 8.82 -14.52 18.95
N ILE A 28 8.85 -14.25 17.65
CA ILE A 28 8.62 -12.89 17.11
C ILE A 28 7.19 -12.42 17.44
N GLU A 29 6.22 -13.34 17.44
CA GLU A 29 4.83 -13.07 17.80
C GLU A 29 4.46 -13.77 19.11
N VAL A 30 4.52 -13.04 20.19
CA VAL A 30 4.13 -13.51 21.52
C VAL A 30 2.59 -13.46 21.65
N GLN A 31 1.99 -14.57 22.08
CA GLN A 31 0.55 -14.65 22.32
C GLN A 31 0.19 -14.20 23.74
N ALA A 32 -0.87 -13.40 23.86
CA ALA A 32 -1.38 -12.92 25.13
C ALA A 32 -2.90 -12.97 25.19
N ARG A 33 -3.48 -12.93 26.39
CA ARG A 33 -4.93 -12.73 26.55
C ARG A 33 -5.29 -11.28 26.22
N CYS A 34 -6.30 -11.09 25.38
CA CYS A 34 -6.76 -9.77 25.02
C CYS A 34 -7.54 -9.11 26.17
N PRO A 35 -7.14 -7.92 26.65
CA PRO A 35 -7.83 -7.21 27.72
C PRO A 35 -9.12 -6.50 27.27
N PHE A 36 -9.39 -6.47 25.96
CA PHE A 36 -10.49 -5.71 25.37
C PHE A 36 -11.70 -6.60 24.98
N CYS A 37 -11.55 -7.92 25.09
CA CYS A 37 -12.62 -8.87 24.86
C CYS A 37 -12.47 -10.04 25.84
N ASP A 38 -13.55 -10.85 26.01
CA ASP A 38 -13.51 -12.06 26.86
C ASP A 38 -12.67 -13.16 26.21
N ASP A 39 -11.35 -12.96 26.17
CA ASP A 39 -10.40 -13.87 25.53
C ASP A 39 -9.82 -14.84 26.54
N LYS A 40 -10.16 -16.14 26.37
CA LYS A 40 -9.62 -17.24 27.18
C LYS A 40 -8.48 -18.02 26.52
N SER A 41 -8.16 -17.68 25.25
CA SER A 41 -7.31 -18.50 24.36
C SER A 41 -6.11 -17.78 23.76
N HIS A 42 -5.71 -16.62 24.31
CA HIS A 42 -4.53 -15.86 23.89
C HIS A 42 -4.57 -15.42 22.41
N HIS A 43 -5.68 -14.78 21.98
CA HIS A 43 -5.83 -14.28 20.60
C HIS A 43 -5.23 -12.89 20.35
N LEU A 44 -4.59 -12.26 21.35
CA LEU A 44 -3.80 -11.04 21.17
C LEU A 44 -2.37 -11.43 20.83
N TYR A 45 -1.93 -11.02 19.65
CA TYR A 45 -0.56 -11.23 19.16
C TYR A 45 0.23 -9.96 19.37
N LEU A 46 1.42 -10.10 19.95
CA LEU A 46 2.38 -9.03 20.24
C LEU A 46 3.60 -9.27 19.35
N ASN A 47 3.78 -8.45 18.33
CA ASN A 47 4.92 -8.54 17.42
C ASN A 47 6.11 -7.78 18.00
N THR A 48 7.17 -8.49 18.38
CA THR A 48 8.35 -7.94 19.06
C THR A 48 9.28 -7.15 18.13
N GLU A 49 9.21 -7.37 16.84
CA GLU A 49 10.01 -6.64 15.85
C GLU A 49 9.37 -5.31 15.46
N GLU A 50 8.05 -5.29 15.34
CA GLU A 50 7.28 -4.11 14.90
C GLU A 50 6.74 -3.28 16.08
N ASP A 51 6.79 -3.79 17.29
CA ASP A 51 6.16 -3.21 18.50
C ASP A 51 4.66 -2.94 18.31
N LEU A 52 3.99 -3.86 17.62
CA LEU A 52 2.57 -3.82 17.35
C LEU A 52 1.84 -4.95 18.06
N CYS A 53 0.57 -4.72 18.37
CA CYS A 53 -0.33 -5.76 18.83
C CYS A 53 -1.58 -5.83 17.94
N TYR A 54 -2.16 -7.03 17.85
CA TYR A 54 -3.43 -7.24 17.18
C TYR A 54 -4.17 -8.44 17.77
N CYS A 55 -5.45 -8.24 18.09
CA CYS A 55 -6.33 -9.31 18.55
C CYS A 55 -7.17 -9.86 17.41
N HIS A 56 -6.97 -11.12 17.06
CA HIS A 56 -7.73 -11.79 15.99
C HIS A 56 -9.21 -12.04 16.34
N ARG A 57 -9.60 -11.90 17.61
CA ARG A 57 -10.99 -12.10 18.05
C ARG A 57 -11.82 -10.82 17.95
N CYS A 58 -11.30 -9.68 18.43
CA CYS A 58 -12.05 -8.43 18.48
C CYS A 58 -11.54 -7.34 17.51
N GLY A 59 -10.48 -7.61 16.75
CA GLY A 59 -9.90 -6.65 15.81
C GLY A 59 -9.14 -5.48 16.45
N THR A 60 -9.04 -5.44 17.79
CA THR A 60 -8.31 -4.36 18.48
C THR A 60 -6.82 -4.50 18.21
N GLY A 61 -6.17 -3.42 17.78
CA GLY A 61 -4.73 -3.39 17.53
C GLY A 61 -4.12 -2.01 17.77
N GLY A 62 -2.80 -1.92 17.72
CA GLY A 62 -2.04 -0.69 17.89
C GLY A 62 -0.58 -0.94 18.23
N ASN A 63 0.17 0.14 18.52
CA ASN A 63 1.53 0.05 19.02
C ASN A 63 1.56 0.05 20.57
N SER A 64 2.75 -0.07 21.15
CA SER A 64 2.98 -0.09 22.60
C SER A 64 2.27 1.04 23.34
N VAL A 65 2.33 2.26 22.80
CA VAL A 65 1.68 3.44 23.38
C VAL A 65 0.16 3.33 23.31
N THR A 66 -0.38 2.92 22.17
CA THR A 66 -1.83 2.74 21.99
C THR A 66 -2.39 1.63 22.88
N LEU A 67 -1.64 0.53 23.04
CA LEU A 67 -2.01 -0.56 23.94
C LEU A 67 -2.12 -0.07 25.37
N TYR A 68 -1.07 0.61 25.87
CA TYR A 68 -1.02 1.15 27.22
C TYR A 68 -2.12 2.21 27.45
N ALA A 69 -2.28 3.15 26.51
CA ALA A 69 -3.28 4.21 26.58
C ALA A 69 -4.71 3.65 26.74
N ARG A 70 -5.04 2.64 25.94
CA ARG A 70 -6.38 2.01 25.99
C ARG A 70 -6.63 1.24 27.28
N ILE A 71 -5.62 0.57 27.84
CA ILE A 71 -5.76 -0.21 29.08
C ILE A 71 -5.87 0.73 30.28
N THR A 72 -5.09 1.79 30.31
CA THR A 72 -5.04 2.74 31.42
C THR A 72 -6.07 3.87 31.33
N GLY A 73 -6.73 4.02 30.17
CA GLY A 73 -7.74 5.06 29.95
C GLY A 73 -7.18 6.48 29.78
N VAL A 74 -5.89 6.61 29.44
CA VAL A 74 -5.24 7.91 29.21
C VAL A 74 -5.06 8.18 27.72
N ASP A 75 -4.80 9.44 27.32
CA ASP A 75 -4.43 9.77 25.95
C ASP A 75 -3.02 9.29 25.57
N ASN A 76 -2.74 9.16 24.27
CA ASN A 76 -1.46 8.64 23.77
C ASN A 76 -0.24 9.47 24.20
N LYS A 77 -0.38 10.79 24.40
CA LYS A 77 0.72 11.66 24.83
C LYS A 77 1.07 11.40 26.28
N THR A 78 0.07 11.26 27.13
CA THR A 78 0.21 10.88 28.55
C THR A 78 0.74 9.46 28.69
N ALA A 79 0.20 8.52 27.93
CA ALA A 79 0.68 7.14 27.87
C ALA A 79 2.16 7.06 27.50
N TYR A 80 2.60 7.79 26.48
CA TYR A 80 4.00 7.82 26.07
C TYR A 80 4.92 8.32 27.20
N ARG A 81 4.56 9.43 27.87
CA ARG A 81 5.34 9.95 29.01
C ARG A 81 5.44 8.93 30.11
N GLN A 82 4.32 8.34 30.51
CA GLN A 82 4.29 7.34 31.59
C GLN A 82 5.10 6.09 31.27
N LEU A 83 5.09 5.65 30.01
CA LEU A 83 5.89 4.52 29.55
C LEU A 83 7.37 4.84 29.56
N VAL A 84 7.77 6.01 29.07
CA VAL A 84 9.16 6.46 29.09
C VAL A 84 9.70 6.55 30.55
N ASP A 85 8.88 7.02 31.48
CA ASP A 85 9.28 7.16 32.90
C ASP A 85 9.34 5.80 33.63
N LYS A 86 8.55 4.80 33.19
CA LYS A 86 8.46 3.48 33.86
C LYS A 86 9.42 2.44 33.28
N VAL A 87 9.83 2.60 32.06
CA VAL A 87 10.82 1.72 31.40
C VAL A 87 12.20 2.13 31.91
N GLU A 88 12.52 1.70 33.14
CA GLU A 88 13.87 1.81 33.72
C GLU A 88 14.83 0.97 32.90
N GLY A 89 15.76 1.63 32.24
CA GLY A 89 16.69 0.99 31.31
C GLY A 89 16.28 1.06 29.89
N ALA A 90 15.37 1.97 29.48
CA ALA A 90 15.32 2.45 28.14
C ALA A 90 16.75 2.89 27.76
N VAL A 91 17.57 1.87 27.48
CA VAL A 91 18.87 2.09 26.91
C VAL A 91 18.55 2.97 25.72
N ARG A 92 19.02 4.24 25.80
CA ARG A 92 19.16 5.09 24.61
C ARG A 92 20.16 4.39 23.67
N THR A 93 19.83 3.16 23.29
CA THR A 93 20.29 2.59 22.07
C THR A 93 19.51 3.34 21.00
N THR A 94 19.99 4.49 20.65
CA THR A 94 19.89 4.85 19.24
C THR A 94 20.38 3.60 18.53
N PRO A 95 19.49 2.81 17.86
CA PRO A 95 19.99 1.78 16.96
C PRO A 95 21.00 2.52 16.10
N PRO A 96 22.22 1.97 15.87
CA PRO A 96 23.23 2.68 15.09
C PRO A 96 22.51 3.21 13.87
N PRO A 97 22.64 4.51 13.52
CA PRO A 97 21.80 5.12 12.53
C PRO A 97 21.85 4.20 11.31
N VAL A 98 20.79 3.41 11.10
CA VAL A 98 20.68 2.55 9.93
C VAL A 98 20.79 3.55 8.81
N LYS A 99 21.94 3.60 8.13
CA LYS A 99 22.20 4.53 7.04
C LYS A 99 21.10 4.27 6.02
N LYS A 100 19.99 4.99 6.15
CA LYS A 100 18.86 4.90 5.22
C LYS A 100 19.45 5.15 3.86
N ALA A 101 19.46 4.15 3.00
CA ALA A 101 19.92 4.35 1.65
C ALA A 101 19.05 5.47 1.06
N LYS A 102 19.70 6.50 0.53
CA LYS A 102 18.98 7.57 -0.17
C LYS A 102 18.18 6.92 -1.29
N LEU A 103 16.94 7.33 -1.46
CA LEU A 103 16.11 6.84 -2.57
C LEU A 103 16.85 7.08 -3.89
N ALA A 104 16.96 6.05 -4.71
CA ALA A 104 17.56 6.11 -6.04
C ALA A 104 16.79 7.10 -6.94
N SER A 105 17.47 7.65 -7.95
CA SER A 105 16.84 8.52 -8.93
C SER A 105 15.65 7.86 -9.62
N LEU A 106 14.72 8.64 -10.14
CA LEU A 106 13.57 8.09 -10.88
C LEU A 106 14.03 7.27 -12.09
N ALA A 107 15.02 7.74 -12.85
CA ALA A 107 15.56 7.03 -14.00
C ALA A 107 16.09 5.63 -13.58
N LEU A 108 16.97 5.58 -12.56
CA LEU A 108 17.52 4.30 -12.10
C LEU A 108 16.42 3.35 -11.58
N ARG A 109 15.42 3.86 -10.87
CA ARG A 109 14.28 3.03 -10.42
C ARG A 109 13.48 2.48 -11.60
N HIS A 110 13.23 3.32 -12.61
CA HIS A 110 12.54 2.92 -13.83
C HIS A 110 13.30 1.80 -14.54
N ASP A 111 14.59 2.00 -14.82
CA ASP A 111 15.40 1.02 -15.54
C ASP A 111 15.44 -0.32 -14.80
N VAL A 112 15.72 -0.30 -13.50
CA VAL A 112 15.74 -1.52 -12.67
C VAL A 112 14.39 -2.23 -12.64
N TYR A 113 13.30 -1.50 -12.49
CA TYR A 113 11.96 -2.09 -12.45
C TYR A 113 11.50 -2.58 -13.83
N TYR A 114 11.87 -1.86 -14.88
CA TYR A 114 11.58 -2.26 -16.24
C TYR A 114 12.22 -3.61 -16.56
N ASP A 115 13.53 -3.74 -16.33
CA ASP A 115 14.26 -4.98 -16.55
C ASP A 115 13.84 -6.10 -15.57
N LEU A 116 13.49 -5.75 -14.31
CA LEU A 116 12.91 -6.73 -13.39
C LEU A 116 11.64 -7.34 -13.98
N LEU A 117 10.74 -6.52 -14.52
CA LEU A 117 9.48 -6.99 -15.09
C LEU A 117 9.71 -7.83 -16.37
N ASP A 118 10.77 -7.56 -17.14
CA ASP A 118 11.13 -8.39 -18.30
C ASP A 118 11.70 -9.77 -17.90
N LEU A 119 12.33 -9.85 -16.74
CA LEU A 119 12.81 -11.12 -16.19
C LEU A 119 11.70 -11.96 -15.51
N LEU A 120 10.50 -11.41 -15.35
CA LEU A 120 9.37 -12.07 -14.71
C LEU A 120 8.31 -12.48 -15.73
N THR A 121 7.56 -13.51 -15.39
CA THR A 121 6.38 -13.96 -16.16
C THR A 121 5.09 -13.66 -15.41
N LEU A 122 3.98 -13.62 -16.10
CA LEU A 122 2.65 -13.57 -15.50
C LEU A 122 2.05 -14.98 -15.53
N SER A 123 1.75 -15.54 -14.35
CA SER A 123 1.11 -16.85 -14.24
C SER A 123 -0.32 -16.80 -14.78
N ASP A 124 -0.83 -17.92 -15.29
CA ASP A 124 -2.22 -18.03 -15.76
C ASP A 124 -3.23 -17.68 -14.66
N PHE A 125 -2.93 -18.03 -13.42
CA PHE A 125 -3.77 -17.67 -12.27
C PHE A 125 -3.95 -16.15 -12.16
N HIS A 126 -2.86 -15.37 -12.20
CA HIS A 126 -2.92 -13.91 -12.12
C HIS A 126 -3.46 -13.28 -13.40
N LYS A 127 -3.10 -13.84 -14.57
CA LYS A 127 -3.65 -13.42 -15.85
C LYS A 127 -5.18 -13.53 -15.85
N ASN A 128 -5.72 -14.66 -15.40
CA ASN A 128 -7.16 -14.88 -15.29
C ASN A 128 -7.84 -13.91 -14.31
N GLN A 129 -7.18 -13.49 -13.23
CA GLN A 129 -7.71 -12.45 -12.35
C GLN A 129 -7.84 -11.08 -13.04
N LEU A 130 -6.88 -10.73 -13.90
CA LEU A 130 -6.90 -9.47 -14.66
C LEU A 130 -7.93 -9.52 -15.80
N LEU A 131 -8.04 -10.65 -16.51
CA LEU A 131 -9.07 -10.88 -17.52
C LEU A 131 -10.49 -10.77 -16.92
N LYS A 132 -10.71 -11.32 -15.72
CA LYS A 132 -11.99 -11.19 -14.99
C LYS A 132 -12.33 -9.75 -14.60
N ARG A 133 -11.37 -8.83 -14.61
CA ARG A 133 -11.59 -7.39 -14.44
C ARG A 133 -11.86 -6.68 -15.76
N GLY A 134 -11.88 -7.41 -16.87
CA GLY A 134 -12.17 -6.90 -18.18
C GLY A 134 -10.97 -6.37 -18.98
N LEU A 135 -9.76 -6.46 -18.45
CA LEU A 135 -8.57 -6.11 -19.22
C LEU A 135 -8.32 -7.13 -20.33
N SER A 136 -8.02 -6.65 -21.55
CA SER A 136 -7.59 -7.54 -22.65
C SER A 136 -6.18 -8.09 -22.40
N PRO A 137 -5.80 -9.22 -23.05
CA PRO A 137 -4.44 -9.74 -23.00
C PRO A 137 -3.37 -8.71 -23.39
N GLU A 138 -3.67 -7.88 -24.39
CA GLU A 138 -2.79 -6.81 -24.90
C GLU A 138 -2.60 -5.74 -23.81
N ARG A 139 -3.68 -5.25 -23.22
CA ARG A 139 -3.62 -4.25 -22.14
C ARG A 139 -2.89 -4.78 -20.90
N ILE A 140 -3.07 -6.06 -20.55
CA ILE A 140 -2.33 -6.72 -19.47
C ILE A 140 -0.82 -6.71 -19.76
N GLN A 141 -0.44 -6.95 -21.02
CA GLN A 141 0.96 -6.92 -21.46
C GLN A 141 1.53 -5.50 -21.43
N GLU A 142 0.80 -4.51 -21.97
CA GLU A 142 1.17 -3.09 -21.98
C GLU A 142 1.39 -2.53 -20.58
N ASN A 143 0.50 -2.84 -19.64
CA ASN A 143 0.61 -2.41 -18.24
C ASN A 143 1.70 -3.19 -17.48
N ARG A 144 2.33 -4.20 -18.11
CA ARG A 144 3.48 -4.95 -17.59
C ARG A 144 3.23 -5.63 -16.24
N TYR A 145 2.01 -6.10 -15.98
CA TYR A 145 1.74 -6.90 -14.77
C TYR A 145 2.55 -8.19 -14.80
N ARG A 146 3.18 -8.56 -13.68
CA ARG A 146 3.99 -9.78 -13.56
C ARG A 146 3.78 -10.45 -12.22
N SER A 147 3.85 -11.77 -12.20
CA SER A 147 3.76 -12.55 -10.97
C SER A 147 5.03 -12.43 -10.14
N MET A 148 4.86 -12.25 -8.82
CA MET A 148 5.96 -12.24 -7.88
C MET A 148 6.49 -13.66 -7.69
N PRO A 149 7.80 -13.91 -7.85
CA PRO A 149 8.37 -15.23 -7.57
C PRO A 149 8.25 -15.59 -6.08
N ALA A 150 7.60 -16.70 -5.77
CA ALA A 150 7.46 -17.19 -4.41
C ALA A 150 8.81 -17.66 -3.81
N SER A 151 9.65 -18.30 -4.62
CA SER A 151 10.93 -18.86 -4.19
C SER A 151 11.97 -17.78 -3.92
N TYR A 152 12.58 -17.82 -2.73
CA TYR A 152 13.73 -16.98 -2.38
C TYR A 152 14.90 -17.16 -3.36
N SER A 153 15.21 -18.41 -3.75
CA SER A 153 16.30 -18.70 -4.70
C SER A 153 16.06 -18.08 -6.08
N ALA A 154 14.81 -18.06 -6.55
CA ALA A 154 14.46 -17.38 -7.80
C ALA A 154 14.69 -15.87 -7.68
N ARG A 155 14.20 -15.23 -6.59
CA ARG A 155 14.42 -13.80 -6.35
C ARG A 155 15.91 -13.45 -6.25
N LYS A 156 16.72 -14.27 -5.57
CA LYS A 156 18.18 -14.09 -5.49
C LYS A 156 18.83 -14.14 -6.88
N ARG A 157 18.49 -15.12 -7.72
CA ARG A 157 19.04 -15.23 -9.09
C ARG A 157 18.69 -14.03 -9.97
N ILE A 158 17.45 -13.55 -9.89
CA ILE A 158 16.98 -12.37 -10.65
C ILE A 158 17.71 -11.12 -10.16
N ALA A 159 17.79 -10.92 -8.85
CA ALA A 159 18.49 -9.78 -8.28
C ALA A 159 20.00 -9.79 -8.60
N ALA A 160 20.62 -10.97 -8.67
CA ALA A 160 22.01 -11.10 -9.09
C ALA A 160 22.23 -10.64 -10.54
N LYS A 161 21.32 -10.99 -11.46
CA LYS A 161 21.37 -10.49 -12.85
C LYS A 161 21.25 -8.97 -12.90
N LEU A 162 20.28 -8.40 -12.19
CA LEU A 162 20.08 -6.95 -12.16
C LEU A 162 21.25 -6.20 -11.52
N SER A 163 21.85 -6.77 -10.45
CA SER A 163 22.98 -6.14 -9.77
C SER A 163 24.27 -6.13 -10.59
N ALA A 164 24.36 -6.93 -11.65
CA ALA A 164 25.46 -6.87 -12.61
C ALA A 164 25.40 -5.61 -13.50
N SER A 165 24.20 -5.08 -13.74
CA SER A 165 23.98 -3.91 -14.61
C SER A 165 23.64 -2.63 -13.82
N TYR A 166 23.08 -2.76 -12.62
CA TYR A 166 22.54 -1.63 -11.87
C TYR A 166 22.95 -1.62 -10.39
N PRO A 167 23.20 -0.45 -9.78
CA PRO A 167 23.32 -0.31 -8.35
C PRO A 167 21.92 -0.43 -7.70
N LEU A 168 21.64 -1.56 -7.04
CA LEU A 168 20.32 -1.81 -6.43
C LEU A 168 20.09 -1.08 -5.09
N LYS A 169 21.15 -0.52 -4.50
CA LYS A 169 21.05 0.30 -3.29
C LYS A 169 20.20 1.55 -3.56
N GLY A 170 19.18 1.79 -2.74
CA GLY A 170 18.28 2.92 -2.90
C GLY A 170 17.05 2.60 -3.76
N VAL A 171 16.98 1.44 -4.41
CA VAL A 171 15.80 0.98 -5.17
C VAL A 171 14.88 0.22 -4.22
N PRO A 172 13.65 0.72 -3.95
CA PRO A 172 12.72 0.02 -3.07
C PRO A 172 12.42 -1.41 -3.51
N GLY A 173 12.23 -2.29 -2.55
CA GLY A 173 12.03 -3.72 -2.79
C GLY A 173 13.31 -4.54 -2.74
N PHE A 174 14.45 -3.99 -3.11
CA PHE A 174 15.74 -4.70 -3.09
C PHE A 174 16.47 -4.53 -1.76
N TYR A 175 17.16 -5.57 -1.31
CA TYR A 175 17.96 -5.58 -0.08
C TYR A 175 19.04 -6.66 -0.12
N LEU A 176 20.04 -6.54 0.77
CA LEU A 176 21.04 -7.58 0.97
C LEU A 176 20.56 -8.59 2.02
N ARG A 177 20.74 -9.87 1.70
CA ARG A 177 20.62 -10.98 2.64
C ARG A 177 21.77 -11.94 2.42
N ASP A 178 22.49 -12.26 3.49
CA ASP A 178 23.66 -13.16 3.46
C ASP A 178 24.69 -12.75 2.40
N GLY A 179 24.99 -11.44 2.32
CA GLY A 179 25.94 -10.85 1.37
C GLY A 179 25.49 -10.81 -0.09
N ALA A 180 24.27 -11.24 -0.42
CA ALA A 180 23.75 -11.25 -1.78
C ALA A 180 22.49 -10.40 -1.93
N TRP A 181 22.33 -9.76 -3.08
CA TRP A 181 21.11 -9.03 -3.41
C TRP A 181 19.92 -9.98 -3.61
N THR A 182 18.78 -9.56 -3.11
CA THR A 182 17.47 -10.18 -3.30
C THR A 182 16.39 -9.11 -3.26
N PHE A 183 15.12 -9.48 -3.35
CA PHE A 183 14.02 -8.53 -3.22
C PHE A 183 12.87 -9.09 -2.39
N ALA A 184 12.11 -8.17 -1.79
CA ALA A 184 10.98 -8.45 -0.92
C ALA A 184 9.78 -9.01 -1.71
N GLY A 185 8.98 -9.86 -1.06
CA GLY A 185 7.76 -10.42 -1.61
C GLY A 185 7.62 -11.92 -1.36
N ASN A 186 6.39 -12.39 -1.25
CA ASN A 186 6.04 -13.78 -0.94
C ASN A 186 4.78 -14.24 -1.70
N GLY A 187 4.61 -13.81 -2.95
CA GLY A 187 3.47 -14.15 -3.79
C GLY A 187 2.66 -12.92 -4.23
N GLY A 188 1.61 -13.16 -5.01
CA GLY A 188 0.84 -12.11 -5.66
C GLY A 188 1.45 -11.63 -6.97
N TYR A 189 0.98 -10.50 -7.46
CA TYR A 189 1.52 -9.90 -8.67
C TYR A 189 1.84 -8.42 -8.51
N LEU A 190 2.84 -7.99 -9.28
CA LEU A 190 3.33 -6.62 -9.33
C LEU A 190 2.43 -5.76 -10.20
N ILE A 191 2.14 -4.57 -9.72
CA ILE A 191 1.43 -3.49 -10.39
C ILE A 191 2.40 -2.32 -10.48
N PRO A 192 2.93 -2.00 -11.66
CA PRO A 192 3.78 -0.84 -11.85
C PRO A 192 3.03 0.46 -11.57
N ILE A 193 3.69 1.39 -10.92
CA ILE A 193 3.16 2.72 -10.60
C ILE A 193 3.91 3.74 -11.45
N TYR A 194 3.25 4.20 -12.50
CA TYR A 194 3.81 5.13 -13.48
C TYR A 194 3.62 6.59 -13.06
N ASN A 195 4.54 7.46 -13.48
CA ASN A 195 4.31 8.90 -13.48
C ASN A 195 3.70 9.36 -14.81
N LYS A 196 3.48 10.67 -14.96
CA LYS A 196 2.92 11.27 -16.18
C LYS A 196 3.77 11.07 -17.45
N ASP A 197 5.06 10.82 -17.29
CA ASP A 197 6.03 10.64 -18.39
C ASP A 197 6.28 9.15 -18.70
N GLY A 198 5.50 8.21 -18.09
CA GLY A 198 5.61 6.79 -18.29
C GLY A 198 6.78 6.11 -17.53
N TYR A 199 7.45 6.81 -16.62
CA TYR A 199 8.48 6.19 -15.78
C TYR A 199 7.86 5.41 -14.62
N ILE A 200 8.37 4.20 -14.36
CA ILE A 200 7.97 3.39 -13.19
C ILE A 200 8.61 4.01 -11.94
N GLN A 201 7.81 4.63 -11.08
CA GLN A 201 8.27 5.27 -9.85
C GLN A 201 8.49 4.27 -8.72
N GLY A 202 7.67 3.23 -8.71
CA GLY A 202 7.60 2.17 -7.74
C GLY A 202 6.64 1.09 -8.20
N MET A 203 6.38 0.10 -7.36
CA MET A 203 5.42 -0.96 -7.65
C MET A 203 4.58 -1.28 -6.42
N GLN A 204 3.34 -1.67 -6.62
CA GLN A 204 2.53 -2.33 -5.61
C GLN A 204 2.51 -3.83 -5.88
N ILE A 205 2.29 -4.60 -4.82
CA ILE A 205 2.03 -6.04 -4.89
C ILE A 205 0.58 -6.25 -4.50
N ARG A 206 -0.23 -6.84 -5.38
CA ARG A 206 -1.53 -7.36 -5.00
C ARG A 206 -1.35 -8.79 -4.50
N SER A 207 -1.58 -8.99 -3.23
CA SER A 207 -1.41 -10.28 -2.56
C SER A 207 -2.49 -11.28 -2.97
N ASP A 208 -2.12 -12.56 -3.07
CA ASP A 208 -3.07 -13.66 -3.36
C ASP A 208 -4.04 -13.88 -2.20
N ARG A 209 -3.55 -13.66 -0.99
CA ARG A 209 -4.34 -13.71 0.25
C ARG A 209 -4.24 -12.36 0.94
N ALA A 210 -5.35 -11.86 1.44
CA ALA A 210 -5.36 -10.63 2.25
C ALA A 210 -4.80 -10.96 3.64
N GLU A 211 -3.51 -10.75 3.85
CA GLU A 211 -2.89 -10.85 5.16
C GLU A 211 -3.26 -9.59 5.97
N GLY A 212 -3.87 -9.77 7.14
CA GLY A 212 -4.32 -8.64 7.98
C GLY A 212 -5.30 -7.68 7.29
N GLY A 213 -6.08 -8.15 6.32
CA GLY A 213 -7.04 -7.32 5.57
C GLY A 213 -6.45 -6.52 4.42
N MET A 214 -5.14 -6.44 4.30
CA MET A 214 -4.47 -5.67 3.24
C MET A 214 -4.30 -6.49 1.96
N LYS A 215 -5.01 -6.09 0.90
CA LYS A 215 -4.88 -6.69 -0.44
C LYS A 215 -3.68 -6.14 -1.22
N TYR A 216 -3.28 -4.89 -0.95
CA TYR A 216 -2.22 -4.19 -1.66
C TYR A 216 -1.14 -3.74 -0.69
N ARG A 217 0.11 -3.96 -1.06
CA ARG A 217 1.29 -3.49 -0.33
C ARG A 217 2.33 -2.94 -1.29
N TRP A 218 3.18 -2.06 -0.82
CA TRP A 218 4.29 -1.58 -1.64
C TRP A 218 5.38 -2.64 -1.80
N PHE A 219 5.95 -2.72 -2.99
CA PHE A 219 7.23 -3.39 -3.22
C PHE A 219 8.31 -2.54 -2.55
N SER A 220 8.69 -2.94 -1.34
CA SER A 220 9.44 -2.12 -0.40
C SER A 220 10.32 -2.99 0.48
N SER A 221 11.51 -2.51 0.79
CA SER A 221 12.50 -3.16 1.67
C SER A 221 12.93 -2.19 2.77
N ASN A 222 12.01 -1.88 3.69
CA ASN A 222 12.26 -0.92 4.76
C ASN A 222 13.35 -1.42 5.71
N PRO A 223 14.50 -0.70 5.88
CA PRO A 223 15.57 -1.08 6.79
C PRO A 223 15.12 -1.24 8.24
N ALA A 224 14.10 -0.49 8.67
CA ALA A 224 13.54 -0.62 10.01
C ALA A 224 12.84 -1.97 10.25
N LYS A 225 12.62 -2.75 9.18
CA LYS A 225 12.07 -4.12 9.21
C LYS A 225 13.15 -5.19 8.94
N GLY A 226 14.41 -4.91 9.26
CA GLY A 226 15.51 -5.87 9.12
C GLY A 226 16.06 -6.04 7.69
N PHE A 227 15.60 -5.24 6.70
CA PHE A 227 16.11 -5.33 5.33
C PHE A 227 17.44 -4.56 5.17
N THR A 228 18.56 -5.24 5.27
CA THR A 228 19.91 -4.66 5.14
C THR A 228 20.09 -3.94 3.80
N LEU A 229 20.55 -2.68 3.82
CA LEU A 229 20.68 -1.78 2.66
C LEU A 229 19.37 -1.59 1.86
N GLY A 230 18.25 -1.99 2.42
CA GLY A 230 16.95 -1.80 1.81
C GLY A 230 16.49 -0.34 1.78
N THR A 231 15.42 -0.08 1.05
CA THR A 231 14.84 1.26 0.90
C THR A 231 13.32 1.19 0.97
N LYS A 232 12.73 2.05 1.80
CA LYS A 232 11.27 2.15 1.91
C LYS A 232 10.70 2.80 0.64
N ALA A 233 9.68 2.18 0.05
CA ALA A 233 8.87 2.81 -1.00
C ALA A 233 8.11 4.02 -0.44
N GLN A 234 7.83 4.98 -1.31
CA GLN A 234 6.94 6.09 -1.00
C GLN A 234 5.53 5.79 -1.55
N THR A 235 4.55 6.58 -1.15
CA THR A 235 3.15 6.44 -1.56
C THR A 235 2.88 7.22 -2.85
N TRP A 236 3.62 6.89 -3.92
CA TRP A 236 3.49 7.57 -5.21
C TRP A 236 2.10 7.44 -5.79
N VAL A 237 1.71 8.47 -6.52
CA VAL A 237 0.47 8.50 -7.28
C VAL A 237 0.71 7.87 -8.66
N HIS A 238 -0.20 7.01 -9.09
CA HIS A 238 -0.15 6.38 -10.41
C HIS A 238 -0.88 7.24 -11.44
N VAL A 239 -0.28 7.42 -12.61
CA VAL A 239 -0.88 8.12 -13.74
C VAL A 239 -1.04 7.15 -14.89
N THR A 240 -2.24 7.08 -15.47
CA THR A 240 -2.56 6.21 -16.60
C THR A 240 -3.51 6.93 -17.56
N GLY A 241 -3.48 6.58 -18.84
CA GLY A 241 -4.24 7.25 -19.90
C GLY A 241 -3.50 8.45 -20.54
N ASP A 242 -4.23 9.31 -21.24
CA ASP A 242 -3.67 10.43 -21.98
C ASP A 242 -3.19 11.57 -21.06
N SER A 243 -1.88 11.64 -20.81
CA SER A 243 -1.26 12.67 -19.96
C SER A 243 -1.34 14.10 -20.56
N GLN A 244 -1.79 14.28 -21.80
CA GLN A 244 -2.02 15.58 -22.43
C GLN A 244 -3.45 16.10 -22.22
N SER A 245 -4.32 15.29 -21.65
CA SER A 245 -5.71 15.65 -21.33
C SER A 245 -5.79 16.86 -20.41
N LYS A 246 -6.80 17.71 -20.62
CA LYS A 246 -7.13 18.85 -19.74
C LYS A 246 -8.03 18.45 -18.58
N VAL A 247 -8.46 17.20 -18.55
CA VAL A 247 -9.35 16.63 -17.51
C VAL A 247 -8.73 15.34 -16.99
N ALA A 248 -8.62 15.21 -15.68
CA ALA A 248 -8.20 13.97 -15.04
C ALA A 248 -9.28 13.46 -14.09
N CYS A 249 -9.51 12.16 -14.10
CA CYS A 249 -10.26 11.46 -13.07
C CYS A 249 -9.32 11.11 -11.91
N VAL A 250 -9.69 11.42 -10.68
CA VAL A 250 -8.93 11.03 -9.47
C VAL A 250 -9.67 9.90 -8.77
N THR A 251 -8.99 8.75 -8.63
CA THR A 251 -9.52 7.55 -7.97
C THR A 251 -8.51 6.93 -7.02
N GLU A 252 -8.91 5.92 -6.26
CA GLU A 252 -7.99 5.14 -5.43
C GLU A 252 -7.58 3.82 -6.11
N GLY A 253 -6.27 3.49 -5.99
CA GLY A 253 -5.69 2.24 -6.48
C GLY A 253 -5.31 2.26 -7.97
N GLY A 254 -4.03 1.96 -8.26
CA GLY A 254 -3.49 1.99 -9.63
C GLY A 254 -4.22 1.04 -10.57
N LEU A 255 -4.43 -0.23 -10.15
CA LEU A 255 -5.13 -1.21 -10.99
C LEU A 255 -6.58 -0.79 -11.32
N LYS A 256 -7.28 -0.14 -10.38
CA LYS A 256 -8.62 0.39 -10.64
C LYS A 256 -8.58 1.48 -11.72
N GLY A 257 -7.61 2.40 -11.62
CA GLY A 257 -7.41 3.43 -12.62
C GLY A 257 -7.07 2.86 -14.00
N ASP A 258 -6.21 1.84 -14.07
CA ASP A 258 -5.86 1.17 -15.33
C ASP A 258 -7.09 0.57 -16.03
N VAL A 259 -7.95 -0.12 -15.26
CA VAL A 259 -9.20 -0.69 -15.80
C VAL A 259 -10.16 0.41 -16.23
N ALA A 260 -10.35 1.44 -15.39
CA ALA A 260 -11.27 2.53 -15.70
C ALA A 260 -10.81 3.34 -16.92
N SER A 261 -9.52 3.67 -17.01
CA SER A 261 -8.92 4.34 -18.17
C SER A 261 -9.16 3.56 -19.46
N TYR A 262 -8.91 2.25 -19.42
CA TYR A 262 -9.13 1.36 -20.57
C TYR A 262 -10.59 1.42 -21.08
N PHE A 263 -11.58 1.32 -20.20
CA PHE A 263 -13.00 1.39 -20.60
C PHE A 263 -13.50 2.80 -20.92
N MET A 264 -12.73 3.83 -20.62
CA MET A 264 -13.01 5.22 -21.00
C MET A 264 -12.16 5.72 -22.18
N GLY A 265 -11.63 4.82 -23.01
CA GLY A 265 -10.85 5.17 -24.21
C GLY A 265 -9.56 5.93 -23.85
N ASP A 266 -8.82 5.40 -22.92
CA ASP A 266 -7.57 5.96 -22.39
C ASP A 266 -7.71 7.35 -21.75
N ALA A 267 -8.88 7.65 -21.15
CA ALA A 267 -9.07 8.84 -20.34
C ALA A 267 -8.00 8.91 -19.21
N LEU A 268 -7.52 10.10 -18.94
CA LEU A 268 -6.51 10.32 -17.91
C LEU A 268 -7.04 10.02 -16.51
N PHE A 269 -6.38 9.10 -15.83
CA PHE A 269 -6.60 8.81 -14.42
C PHE A 269 -5.35 9.12 -13.59
N VAL A 270 -5.56 9.77 -12.44
CA VAL A 270 -4.58 10.04 -11.40
C VAL A 270 -5.00 9.25 -10.16
N CYS A 271 -4.26 8.20 -9.84
CA CYS A 271 -4.68 7.19 -8.87
C CYS A 271 -3.85 7.28 -7.60
N VAL A 272 -4.48 7.64 -6.49
CA VAL A 272 -3.81 7.63 -5.18
C VAL A 272 -3.69 6.18 -4.69
N PRO A 273 -2.58 5.80 -4.01
CA PRO A 273 -2.33 4.40 -3.66
C PRO A 273 -3.22 3.84 -2.55
N GLY A 274 -4.00 4.67 -1.92
CA GLY A 274 -4.99 4.37 -0.90
C GLY A 274 -5.70 5.64 -0.49
N VAL A 275 -6.90 5.52 0.07
CA VAL A 275 -7.85 6.60 0.30
C VAL A 275 -7.24 7.85 0.95
N ASN A 276 -6.35 7.67 1.94
CA ASN A 276 -5.72 8.77 2.70
C ASN A 276 -4.28 9.08 2.22
N SER A 277 -3.81 8.49 1.12
CA SER A 277 -2.42 8.64 0.66
C SER A 277 -2.27 9.78 -0.37
N LEU A 278 -2.60 11.00 0.03
CA LEU A 278 -2.70 12.17 -0.85
C LEU A 278 -1.39 12.98 -0.99
N ARG A 279 -0.31 12.57 -0.33
CA ARG A 279 0.94 13.35 -0.23
C ARG A 279 1.47 13.87 -1.57
N PHE A 280 1.48 13.04 -2.60
CA PHE A 280 2.03 13.37 -3.91
C PHE A 280 0.97 13.83 -4.92
N LEU A 281 -0.30 13.91 -4.51
CA LEU A 281 -1.38 14.32 -5.38
C LEU A 281 -1.23 15.80 -5.87
N PRO A 282 -0.93 16.79 -5.00
CA PRO A 282 -0.79 18.18 -5.45
C PRO A 282 0.29 18.33 -6.51
N GLU A 283 1.48 17.76 -6.28
CA GLU A 283 2.61 17.81 -7.21
C GLU A 283 2.25 17.13 -8.54
N THR A 284 1.58 15.97 -8.49
CA THR A 284 1.15 15.25 -9.70
C THR A 284 0.16 16.08 -10.51
N LEU A 285 -0.89 16.65 -9.87
CA LEU A 285 -1.87 17.48 -10.56
C LEU A 285 -1.22 18.72 -11.20
N ASN A 286 -0.30 19.38 -10.50
CA ASN A 286 0.43 20.56 -11.01
C ASN A 286 1.37 20.23 -12.17
N SER A 287 1.84 19.00 -12.27
CA SER A 287 2.72 18.56 -13.36
C SER A 287 1.98 18.25 -14.67
N LEU A 288 0.66 18.19 -14.65
CA LEU A 288 -0.22 17.87 -15.78
C LEU A 288 -0.89 19.14 -16.32
N PRO A 289 -1.24 19.20 -17.63
CA PRO A 289 -1.83 20.40 -18.24
C PRO A 289 -3.33 20.56 -17.92
N LEU A 290 -3.74 20.28 -16.69
CA LEU A 290 -5.14 20.18 -16.29
C LEU A 290 -5.87 21.51 -16.20
N LYS A 291 -7.17 21.47 -16.48
CA LYS A 291 -8.15 22.53 -16.15
C LYS A 291 -9.23 22.04 -15.20
N LYS A 292 -9.44 20.72 -15.17
CA LYS A 292 -10.52 20.09 -14.37
C LYS A 292 -10.05 18.76 -13.80
N VAL A 293 -10.49 18.52 -12.57
CA VAL A 293 -10.43 17.22 -11.88
C VAL A 293 -11.85 16.69 -11.71
N VAL A 294 -12.03 15.41 -11.99
CA VAL A 294 -13.25 14.64 -11.75
C VAL A 294 -12.98 13.67 -10.61
N GLY A 295 -13.69 13.82 -9.51
CA GLY A 295 -13.54 12.94 -8.34
C GLY A 295 -14.29 11.62 -8.53
N ALA A 296 -13.56 10.54 -8.79
CA ALA A 296 -14.08 9.20 -9.06
C ALA A 296 -13.74 8.21 -7.94
N TYR A 297 -13.99 8.60 -6.70
CA TYR A 297 -13.82 7.74 -5.52
C TYR A 297 -14.96 6.75 -5.37
N ASP A 298 -14.69 5.62 -4.71
CA ASP A 298 -15.67 4.54 -4.50
C ASP A 298 -17.01 5.07 -3.97
N MET A 299 -18.09 4.45 -4.40
CA MET A 299 -19.47 4.88 -4.01
C MET A 299 -19.77 4.66 -2.53
N ASP A 300 -18.95 3.85 -1.82
CA ASP A 300 -19.05 3.76 -0.35
C ASP A 300 -18.66 5.06 0.37
N LYS A 301 -18.18 6.11 -0.35
CA LYS A 301 -18.08 7.49 0.17
C LYS A 301 -19.39 8.02 0.77
N LEU A 302 -20.52 7.48 0.34
CA LEU A 302 -21.84 7.86 0.85
C LEU A 302 -22.06 7.37 2.29
N GLU A 303 -21.45 6.23 2.65
CA GLU A 303 -21.65 5.55 3.94
C GLU A 303 -20.38 5.55 4.81
N ASN A 304 -19.19 5.54 4.21
CA ASN A 304 -17.92 5.48 4.91
C ASN A 304 -17.32 6.87 5.12
N PRO A 305 -17.29 7.40 6.37
CA PRO A 305 -16.76 8.73 6.65
C PRO A 305 -15.32 8.93 6.20
N GLN A 306 -14.46 7.90 6.31
CA GLN A 306 -13.05 8.00 5.91
C GLN A 306 -12.90 8.22 4.41
N VAL A 307 -13.70 7.52 3.60
CA VAL A 307 -13.69 7.68 2.13
C VAL A 307 -14.25 9.05 1.75
N ARG A 308 -15.32 9.47 2.42
CA ARG A 308 -15.94 10.78 2.22
C ARG A 308 -14.97 11.93 2.57
N ASP A 309 -14.30 11.85 3.70
CA ASP A 309 -13.36 12.89 4.12
C ASP A 309 -12.16 12.97 3.17
N ALA A 310 -11.65 11.83 2.69
CA ALA A 310 -10.60 11.80 1.70
C ALA A 310 -11.06 12.39 0.35
N PHE A 311 -12.30 12.13 -0.07
CA PHE A 311 -12.89 12.74 -1.25
C PHE A 311 -12.92 14.26 -1.16
N PHE A 312 -13.36 14.82 -0.03
CA PHE A 312 -13.33 16.27 0.21
C PHE A 312 -11.91 16.83 0.25
N GLN A 313 -10.92 16.06 0.73
CA GLN A 313 -9.52 16.49 0.66
C GLN A 313 -9.02 16.56 -0.80
N VAL A 314 -9.44 15.64 -1.66
CA VAL A 314 -9.11 15.69 -3.10
C VAL A 314 -9.73 16.93 -3.75
N GLU A 315 -11.00 17.24 -3.47
CA GLU A 315 -11.63 18.47 -3.92
C GLU A 315 -10.86 19.72 -3.48
N LYS A 316 -10.53 19.79 -2.18
CA LYS A 316 -9.74 20.89 -1.61
C LYS A 316 -8.40 21.05 -2.32
N ILE A 317 -7.66 19.94 -2.53
CA ILE A 317 -6.39 19.93 -3.24
C ILE A 317 -6.58 20.42 -4.67
N ALA A 318 -7.57 19.95 -5.42
CA ALA A 318 -7.83 20.38 -6.77
C ALA A 318 -8.10 21.90 -6.84
N ARG A 319 -8.97 22.42 -5.98
CA ARG A 319 -9.29 23.85 -5.91
C ARG A 319 -8.10 24.71 -5.50
N GLN A 320 -7.29 24.26 -4.55
CA GLN A 320 -6.04 24.96 -4.15
C GLN A 320 -5.00 25.03 -5.28
N ASN A 321 -5.04 24.08 -6.21
CA ASN A 321 -4.21 24.08 -7.42
C ASN A 321 -4.89 24.80 -8.61
N GLY A 322 -5.94 25.58 -8.37
CA GLY A 322 -6.63 26.38 -9.40
C GLY A 322 -7.47 25.55 -10.38
N LEU A 323 -7.77 24.30 -10.07
CA LEU A 323 -8.51 23.39 -10.93
C LEU A 323 -10.00 23.39 -10.59
N ARG A 324 -10.86 23.29 -11.62
CA ARG A 324 -12.28 22.99 -11.40
C ARG A 324 -12.40 21.56 -10.85
N PHE A 325 -13.35 21.34 -9.95
CA PHE A 325 -13.63 20.01 -9.41
C PHE A 325 -15.11 19.67 -9.62
N GLU A 326 -15.35 18.47 -10.11
CA GLU A 326 -16.69 17.90 -10.28
C GLU A 326 -16.71 16.47 -9.68
N PRO A 327 -17.71 16.12 -8.86
CA PRO A 327 -17.90 14.74 -8.43
C PRO A 327 -18.37 13.89 -9.62
N LEU A 328 -17.90 12.64 -9.69
CA LEU A 328 -18.46 11.61 -10.54
C LEU A 328 -19.24 10.62 -9.68
N GLU A 329 -20.46 10.35 -10.08
CA GLU A 329 -21.33 9.39 -9.43
C GLU A 329 -21.82 8.35 -10.45
N TRP A 330 -22.00 7.14 -9.96
CA TRP A 330 -22.52 6.02 -10.75
C TRP A 330 -23.42 5.16 -9.85
N ASP A 331 -24.03 4.14 -10.41
CA ASP A 331 -24.89 3.22 -9.68
C ASP A 331 -24.15 2.62 -8.47
N ALA A 332 -24.63 2.92 -7.25
CA ALA A 332 -24.02 2.54 -5.98
C ALA A 332 -23.92 1.02 -5.75
N ARG A 333 -24.62 0.21 -6.57
CA ARG A 333 -24.42 -1.25 -6.59
C ARG A 333 -23.02 -1.66 -7.01
N PHE A 334 -22.31 -0.79 -7.74
CA PHE A 334 -20.91 -0.96 -8.10
C PHE A 334 -20.04 -0.10 -7.16
N LYS A 335 -19.27 -0.75 -6.31
CA LYS A 335 -18.39 -0.03 -5.39
C LYS A 335 -17.40 0.84 -6.14
N GLY A 336 -16.63 0.27 -7.07
CA GLY A 336 -15.58 0.95 -7.84
C GLY A 336 -16.05 1.38 -9.23
N ILE A 337 -15.45 2.45 -9.73
CA ILE A 337 -15.68 2.93 -11.10
C ILE A 337 -15.31 1.87 -12.15
N ASP A 338 -14.27 1.09 -11.90
CA ASP A 338 -13.81 0.01 -12.77
C ASP A 338 -14.88 -1.09 -12.95
N ASP A 339 -15.50 -1.52 -11.85
CA ASP A 339 -16.58 -2.53 -11.89
C ASP A 339 -17.80 -1.99 -12.65
N PHE A 340 -18.16 -0.71 -12.43
CA PHE A 340 -19.26 -0.06 -13.15
C PHE A 340 -19.00 0.03 -14.66
N LEU A 341 -17.83 0.50 -15.05
CA LEU A 341 -17.48 0.67 -16.48
C LEU A 341 -17.39 -0.67 -17.19
N TYR A 342 -16.86 -1.69 -16.55
CA TYR A 342 -16.82 -3.04 -17.09
C TYR A 342 -18.23 -3.62 -17.30
N ALA A 343 -19.11 -3.48 -16.31
CA ALA A 343 -20.50 -3.91 -16.45
C ALA A 343 -21.23 -3.16 -17.57
N ARG A 344 -20.99 -1.87 -17.73
CA ARG A 344 -21.51 -1.06 -18.83
C ARG A 344 -21.01 -1.55 -20.20
N TYR A 345 -19.73 -1.88 -20.29
CA TYR A 345 -19.14 -2.45 -21.50
C TYR A 345 -19.77 -3.80 -21.86
N LEU A 346 -19.89 -4.73 -20.92
CA LEU A 346 -20.53 -6.03 -21.15
C LEU A 346 -21.96 -5.89 -21.67
N TYR A 347 -22.68 -4.93 -21.16
CA TYR A 347 -24.02 -4.65 -21.65
C TYR A 347 -24.00 -4.08 -23.09
N SER A 348 -23.18 -3.07 -23.36
CA SER A 348 -23.12 -2.43 -24.69
C SER A 348 -22.69 -3.41 -25.80
N THR A 349 -21.97 -4.48 -25.44
CA THR A 349 -21.52 -5.54 -26.34
C THR A 349 -22.47 -6.76 -26.40
N GLY A 350 -23.62 -6.70 -25.71
CA GLY A 350 -24.59 -7.80 -25.68
C GLY A 350 -24.16 -9.03 -24.87
N GLN A 351 -23.07 -8.92 -24.11
CA GLN A 351 -22.53 -10.00 -23.26
C GLN A 351 -23.22 -10.07 -21.88
N ALA A 352 -24.03 -9.08 -21.52
CA ALA A 352 -24.84 -9.06 -20.32
C ALA A 352 -26.28 -8.66 -20.62
N GLN A 353 -27.26 -9.34 -19.98
CA GLN A 353 -28.69 -9.18 -20.24
C GLN A 353 -29.39 -8.02 -19.51
N LYS A 354 -28.74 -7.37 -18.53
CA LYS A 354 -29.32 -6.22 -17.78
C LYS A 354 -28.28 -5.18 -17.46
N ILE A 355 -28.52 -3.92 -17.86
CA ILE A 355 -27.87 -2.77 -17.22
C ILE A 355 -28.44 -2.60 -15.80
N PRO A 356 -27.59 -2.34 -14.82
CA PRO A 356 -28.02 -1.61 -13.65
C PRO A 356 -28.41 -0.19 -14.08
N SER A 357 -29.63 0.22 -13.81
CA SER A 357 -30.14 1.55 -14.11
C SER A 357 -29.20 2.63 -13.57
N ILE A 358 -28.82 3.57 -14.44
CA ILE A 358 -28.24 4.85 -14.04
C ILE A 358 -29.41 5.63 -13.47
N THR A 359 -29.37 5.92 -12.18
CA THR A 359 -30.27 6.95 -11.62
C THR A 359 -29.72 8.30 -12.04
N SER A 360 -30.44 8.98 -12.91
CA SER A 360 -30.26 10.38 -13.29
C SER A 360 -30.40 11.30 -12.08
#